data_e1d87527c9bbe44087c9c06fbd7d9abd
#
_entry.id   e1d87527c9bbe44087c9c06fbd7d9abd
#
_cell.length_a   1.000
_cell.length_b   1.000
_cell.length_c   1.000
_cell.angle_alpha   90.00
_cell.angle_beta   90.00
_cell.angle_gamma   90.00
#
_symmetry.space_group_name_H-M   'P 1'
#
loop_
_entity.id
_entity.type
_entity.pdbx_description
1 polymer ?
#
loop_
_entity_poly.entity_id
_entity_poly.type
_entity_poly.pdbx_seq_one_letter_code
_entity_poly.pdbx_strand_id
1 'polypeptide(L)'
;MSPLNSTPEPQLIAKIQRFLDLPAELPWLEFKENSTTTGPEIARYVCALGNSARLHDEPAGYLIWGVSDTHEIVGTSFQWEITKGKGNEDLFPWLQRVVSPTPTISFE
;
A
#
# COMPACT_ATOMS: atom_id res chain seq x y z
N MET A 1 8.73 13.74 -0.04
CA MET A 1 7.73 13.13 -0.88
C MET A 1 8.37 12.19 -1.89
N SER A 2 7.76 11.08 -2.12
CA SER A 2 8.26 10.11 -3.08
C SER A 2 8.30 10.70 -4.50
N PRO A 3 9.35 10.44 -5.27
CA PRO A 3 9.40 10.86 -6.66
C PRO A 3 8.29 10.22 -7.48
N LEU A 4 7.80 10.93 -8.47
CA LEU A 4 6.72 10.44 -9.29
C LEU A 4 7.12 9.24 -10.15
N ASN A 5 8.38 9.09 -10.48
CA ASN A 5 8.86 7.95 -11.26
C ASN A 5 9.01 6.68 -10.42
N SER A 6 8.95 6.81 -9.11
CA SER A 6 8.75 5.70 -8.19
C SER A 6 9.67 4.50 -8.37
N THR A 7 10.96 4.72 -8.60
CA THR A 7 11.91 3.62 -8.50
C THR A 7 12.12 3.34 -7.00
N PRO A 8 11.74 2.15 -6.50
CA PRO A 8 11.87 1.87 -5.08
C PRO A 8 13.32 1.92 -4.62
N GLU A 9 13.52 2.37 -3.39
CA GLU A 9 14.84 2.34 -2.78
C GLU A 9 15.30 0.89 -2.57
N PRO A 10 16.62 0.61 -2.65
CA PRO A 10 17.12 -0.75 -2.45
C PRO A 10 16.72 -1.36 -1.11
N GLN A 11 16.64 -0.56 -0.05
CA GLN A 11 16.20 -1.06 1.26
C GLN A 11 14.74 -1.50 1.23
N LEU A 12 13.90 -0.80 0.49
CA LEU A 12 12.50 -1.18 0.34
C LEU A 12 12.38 -2.47 -0.46
N ILE A 13 13.14 -2.61 -1.54
CA ILE A 13 13.15 -3.84 -2.32
C ILE A 13 13.55 -5.03 -1.45
N ALA A 14 14.61 -4.89 -0.66
CA ALA A 14 15.05 -5.95 0.23
C ALA A 14 13.97 -6.31 1.27
N LYS A 15 13.28 -5.30 1.79
CA LYS A 15 12.20 -5.52 2.75
C LYS A 15 11.05 -6.28 2.11
N ILE A 16 10.65 -5.92 0.89
CA ILE A 16 9.59 -6.61 0.16
C ILE A 16 9.99 -8.06 -0.10
N GLN A 17 11.23 -8.32 -0.49
CA GLN A 17 11.70 -9.68 -0.70
C GLN A 17 11.60 -10.52 0.57
N ARG A 18 11.90 -9.94 1.73
CA ARG A 18 11.73 -10.64 3.00
C ARG A 18 10.26 -10.94 3.29
N PHE A 19 9.36 -10.01 2.96
CA PHE A 19 7.93 -10.25 3.10
C PHE A 19 7.45 -11.41 2.23
N LEU A 20 7.98 -11.53 1.01
CA LEU A 20 7.60 -12.61 0.10
C LEU A 20 8.03 -13.98 0.62
N ASP A 21 9.07 -14.04 1.44
CA ASP A 21 9.58 -15.29 2.01
C ASP A 21 8.79 -15.76 3.24
N LEU A 22 7.85 -14.95 3.73
CA LEU A 22 7.06 -15.32 4.90
C LEU A 22 6.01 -16.37 4.53
N PRO A 23 5.69 -17.30 5.44
CA PRO A 23 4.71 -18.35 5.16
C PRO A 23 3.28 -17.82 5.09
N ALA A 24 3.00 -16.66 5.66
CA ALA A 24 1.68 -16.04 5.68
C ALA A 24 1.81 -14.53 5.79
N GLU A 25 0.74 -13.81 5.44
CA GLU A 25 0.70 -12.36 5.60
C GLU A 25 0.71 -11.98 7.08
N LEU A 26 1.33 -10.86 7.38
CA LEU A 26 1.34 -10.28 8.71
C LEU A 26 0.13 -9.33 8.87
N PRO A 27 -0.32 -9.04 10.11
CA PRO A 27 -1.48 -8.17 10.29
C PRO A 27 -1.33 -6.75 9.71
N TRP A 28 -0.09 -6.29 9.52
CA TRP A 28 0.21 -4.96 8.99
C TRP A 28 0.73 -5.00 7.54
N LEU A 29 0.50 -6.13 6.85
CA LEU A 29 0.96 -6.34 5.47
C LEU A 29 -0.17 -6.98 4.67
N GLU A 30 -0.48 -6.42 3.50
CA GLU A 30 -1.47 -6.96 2.58
C GLU A 30 -0.89 -7.00 1.18
N PHE A 31 -1.02 -8.14 0.50
CA PHE A 31 -0.66 -8.28 -0.90
C PHE A 31 -1.93 -8.22 -1.76
N LYS A 32 -1.82 -7.56 -2.90
CA LYS A 32 -2.88 -7.50 -3.90
C LYS A 32 -2.34 -7.92 -5.25
N GLU A 33 -3.09 -8.75 -5.95
CA GLU A 33 -2.78 -9.02 -7.34
C GLU A 33 -3.16 -7.82 -8.20
N ASN A 34 -3.13 -7.99 -9.52
CA ASN A 34 -3.49 -6.92 -10.45
C ASN A 34 -5.01 -6.79 -10.53
N SER A 35 -5.62 -6.24 -9.50
CA SER A 35 -7.05 -6.03 -9.42
C SER A 35 -7.40 -4.56 -9.41
N THR A 36 -8.62 -4.25 -9.84
CA THR A 36 -9.13 -2.89 -9.74
C THR A 36 -9.43 -2.59 -8.26
N THR A 37 -8.64 -1.70 -7.69
CA THR A 37 -8.81 -1.27 -6.30
C THR A 37 -9.36 0.15 -6.29
N THR A 38 -10.51 0.34 -5.67
CA THR A 38 -11.15 1.66 -5.61
C THR A 38 -10.54 2.52 -4.51
N GLY A 39 -10.71 3.84 -4.61
CA GLY A 39 -10.27 4.76 -3.57
C GLY A 39 -10.81 4.39 -2.18
N PRO A 40 -12.12 4.14 -2.01
CA PRO A 40 -12.66 3.72 -0.71
C PRO A 40 -12.05 2.44 -0.17
N GLU A 41 -11.75 1.46 -1.02
CA GLU A 41 -11.06 0.24 -0.57
C GLU A 41 -9.65 0.56 -0.07
N ILE A 42 -8.92 1.39 -0.80
CA ILE A 42 -7.58 1.80 -0.39
C ILE A 42 -7.62 2.51 0.95
N ALA A 43 -8.60 3.39 1.15
CA ALA A 43 -8.76 4.09 2.43
C ALA A 43 -8.96 3.10 3.58
N ARG A 44 -9.76 2.06 3.38
CA ARG A 44 -9.98 1.04 4.40
C ARG A 44 -8.68 0.29 4.72
N TYR A 45 -7.90 -0.07 3.70
CA TYR A 45 -6.62 -0.73 3.92
C TYR A 45 -5.64 0.19 4.65
N VAL A 46 -5.57 1.46 4.27
CA VAL A 46 -4.68 2.42 4.93
C VAL A 46 -5.00 2.49 6.42
N CYS A 47 -6.27 2.59 6.76
CA CYS A 47 -6.69 2.61 8.17
C CYS A 47 -6.33 1.31 8.88
N ALA A 48 -6.68 0.17 8.31
CA ALA A 48 -6.49 -1.12 8.95
C ALA A 48 -5.03 -1.45 9.14
N LEU A 49 -4.22 -1.26 8.09
CA LEU A 49 -2.79 -1.59 8.13
C LEU A 49 -2.03 -0.64 9.04
N GLY A 50 -2.37 0.65 9.04
CA GLY A 50 -1.75 1.61 9.93
C GLY A 50 -2.04 1.31 11.39
N ASN A 51 -3.28 0.96 11.70
CA ASN A 51 -3.64 0.58 13.07
C ASN A 51 -2.96 -0.71 13.51
N SER A 52 -2.92 -1.71 12.62
CA SER A 52 -2.23 -2.97 12.92
C SER A 52 -0.74 -2.76 13.15
N ALA A 53 -0.10 -1.93 12.34
CA ALA A 53 1.32 -1.63 12.53
C ALA A 53 1.55 -1.01 13.91
N ARG A 54 0.70 -0.07 14.30
CA ARG A 54 0.82 0.58 15.60
C ARG A 54 0.63 -0.40 16.74
N LEU A 55 -0.34 -1.31 16.63
CA LEU A 55 -0.59 -2.32 17.66
C LEU A 55 0.56 -3.31 17.81
N HIS A 56 1.35 -3.50 16.77
CA HIS A 56 2.48 -4.44 16.78
C HIS A 56 3.83 -3.74 16.87
N ASP A 57 3.84 -2.46 17.20
CA ASP A 57 5.05 -1.65 17.32
C ASP A 57 5.88 -1.65 16.04
N GLU A 58 5.22 -1.71 14.88
CA GLU A 58 5.87 -1.64 13.60
C GLU A 58 5.89 -0.19 13.10
N PRO A 59 6.96 0.24 12.41
CA PRO A 59 7.06 1.62 11.95
C PRO A 59 6.07 1.96 10.85
N ALA A 60 5.55 0.97 10.11
CA ALA A 60 4.63 1.19 9.00
C ALA A 60 3.83 -0.05 8.68
N GLY A 61 2.63 0.16 8.12
CA GLY A 61 1.88 -0.88 7.42
C GLY A 61 2.15 -0.80 5.93
N TYR A 62 1.92 -1.90 5.22
CA TYR A 62 2.24 -2.00 3.80
C TYR A 62 1.08 -2.60 3.01
N LEU A 63 0.75 -1.96 1.90
CA LEU A 63 -0.17 -2.48 0.90
C LEU A 63 0.62 -2.59 -0.41
N ILE A 64 0.77 -3.81 -0.92
CA ILE A 64 1.66 -4.07 -2.05
C ILE A 64 0.86 -4.70 -3.18
N TRP A 65 0.84 -4.04 -4.33
CA TRP A 65 0.19 -4.55 -5.54
C TRP A 65 1.17 -5.35 -6.37
N GLY A 66 0.65 -6.35 -7.08
CA GLY A 66 1.42 -7.15 -8.01
C GLY A 66 2.00 -8.42 -7.41
N VAL A 67 1.46 -8.85 -6.28
CA VAL A 67 1.88 -10.09 -5.60
C VAL A 67 0.67 -10.99 -5.42
N SER A 68 0.81 -12.26 -5.79
CA SER A 68 -0.26 -13.26 -5.67
C SER A 68 -0.42 -13.77 -4.24
N ASP A 69 -1.49 -14.54 -4.02
CA ASP A 69 -1.73 -15.18 -2.73
C ASP A 69 -0.64 -16.19 -2.36
N THR A 70 0.10 -16.69 -3.34
CA THR A 70 1.22 -17.60 -3.12
C THR A 70 2.55 -16.86 -3.00
N HIS A 71 2.51 -15.53 -2.84
CA HIS A 71 3.66 -14.66 -2.68
C HIS A 71 4.57 -14.62 -3.90
N GLU A 72 4.01 -14.80 -5.08
CA GLU A 72 4.76 -14.67 -6.33
C GLU A 72 4.55 -13.28 -6.92
N ILE A 73 5.62 -12.72 -7.47
CA ILE A 73 5.53 -11.41 -8.15
C ILE A 73 4.86 -11.64 -9.50
N VAL A 74 3.68 -11.05 -9.68
CA VAL A 74 2.90 -11.17 -10.92
C VAL A 74 2.77 -9.83 -11.65
N GLY A 75 3.20 -8.74 -11.02
CA GLY A 75 3.10 -7.41 -11.59
C GLY A 75 1.71 -6.81 -11.46
N THR A 76 1.60 -5.52 -11.72
CA THR A 76 0.32 -4.81 -11.62
C THR A 76 0.26 -3.67 -12.62
N SER A 77 -0.96 -3.37 -13.10
CA SER A 77 -1.23 -2.17 -13.85
C SER A 77 -1.75 -1.01 -12.98
N PHE A 78 -1.83 -1.22 -11.67
CA PHE A 78 -2.27 -0.16 -10.77
C PHE A 78 -1.29 1.00 -10.79
N GLN A 79 -1.81 2.21 -10.99
CA GLN A 79 -1.03 3.44 -11.00
C GLN A 79 -1.71 4.44 -10.08
N TRP A 80 -1.11 4.69 -8.92
CA TRP A 80 -1.70 5.59 -7.93
C TRP A 80 -1.81 7.01 -8.47
N GLU A 81 -0.92 7.41 -9.36
CA GLU A 81 -0.83 8.78 -9.90
C GLU A 81 -2.07 9.18 -10.70
N ILE A 82 -2.73 8.20 -11.34
CA ILE A 82 -3.91 8.45 -12.15
C ILE A 82 -5.18 7.87 -11.52
N THR A 83 -5.09 7.34 -10.32
CA THR A 83 -6.24 6.77 -9.62
C THR A 83 -6.98 7.87 -8.88
N LYS A 84 -8.31 7.80 -8.90
CA LYS A 84 -9.16 8.75 -8.19
C LYS A 84 -9.54 8.19 -6.82
N GLY A 85 -9.71 9.10 -5.85
CA GLY A 85 -10.22 8.75 -4.54
C GLY A 85 -11.73 8.60 -4.57
N LYS A 86 -12.41 9.71 -4.74
CA LYS A 86 -13.86 9.77 -4.88
C LYS A 86 -14.20 10.87 -5.87
N GLY A 87 -15.11 10.57 -6.81
CA GLY A 87 -15.43 11.52 -7.87
C GLY A 87 -14.20 11.83 -8.69
N ASN A 88 -13.90 13.11 -8.87
CA ASN A 88 -12.76 13.57 -9.66
C ASN A 88 -11.52 13.93 -8.84
N GLU A 89 -11.58 13.74 -7.53
CA GLU A 89 -10.44 14.06 -6.67
C GLU A 89 -9.35 13.00 -6.80
N ASP A 90 -8.10 13.41 -6.96
CA ASP A 90 -6.99 12.48 -7.05
C ASP A 90 -6.83 11.69 -5.74
N LEU A 91 -6.33 10.47 -5.86
CA LEU A 91 -6.28 9.53 -4.74
C LEU A 91 -5.49 10.06 -3.55
N PHE A 92 -4.28 10.57 -3.77
CA PHE A 92 -3.40 10.95 -2.66
C PHE A 92 -3.99 12.07 -1.80
N PRO A 93 -4.37 13.25 -2.36
CA PRO A 93 -4.97 14.29 -1.53
C PRO A 93 -6.28 13.85 -0.87
N TRP A 94 -7.05 13.02 -1.56
CA TRP A 94 -8.29 12.49 -0.97
C TRP A 94 -8.00 11.61 0.24
N LEU A 95 -7.02 10.71 0.15
CA LEU A 95 -6.62 9.86 1.28
C LEU A 95 -6.16 10.69 2.47
N GLN A 96 -5.36 11.72 2.22
CA GLN A 96 -4.87 12.61 3.28
C GLN A 96 -6.00 13.28 4.02
N ARG A 97 -7.13 13.52 3.36
CA ARG A 97 -8.27 14.22 3.94
C ARG A 97 -9.23 13.29 4.68
N VAL A 98 -9.46 12.08 4.15
CA VAL A 98 -10.55 11.21 4.66
C VAL A 98 -10.09 10.21 5.70
N VAL A 99 -8.81 9.90 5.78
CA VAL A 99 -8.30 8.96 6.77
C VAL A 99 -8.00 9.71 8.07
N SER A 100 -8.56 9.23 9.16
CA SER A 100 -8.41 9.89 10.47
C SER A 100 -7.92 8.89 11.52
N PRO A 101 -6.90 9.23 12.33
CA PRO A 101 -6.10 10.46 12.20
C PRO A 101 -5.32 10.46 10.89
N THR A 102 -4.95 11.66 10.42
CA THR A 102 -4.25 11.80 9.14
C THR A 102 -2.92 11.05 9.18
N PRO A 103 -2.73 10.04 8.33
CA PRO A 103 -1.50 9.27 8.34
C PRO A 103 -0.41 9.95 7.50
N THR A 104 0.81 9.49 7.69
CA THR A 104 1.88 9.75 6.73
C THR A 104 1.81 8.66 5.69
N ILE A 105 1.47 9.00 4.45
CA ILE A 105 1.30 8.04 3.35
C ILE A 105 2.39 8.29 2.32
N SER A 106 2.99 7.20 1.86
CA SER A 106 3.99 7.25 0.80
C SER A 106 3.67 6.16 -0.23
N PHE A 107 3.70 6.52 -1.51
CA PHE A 107 3.60 5.57 -2.61
C PHE A 107 4.97 5.41 -3.26
N GLU A 108 5.37 4.16 -3.45
CA GLU A 108 6.68 3.87 -4.02
C GLU A 108 6.65 2.68 -4.99
#